data_3db8ac50f714756bfd5f99b4e06a3ee7
#
_entry.id   3db8ac50f714756bfd5f99b4e06a3ee7
#
_cell.length_a   1.000
_cell.length_b   1.000
_cell.length_c   1.000
_cell.angle_alpha   90.00
_cell.angle_beta   90.00
_cell.angle_gamma   90.00
#
_symmetry.space_group_name_H-M   'P 1'
#
loop_
_entity.id
_entity.type
_entity.pdbx_description
1 polymer ?
#
loop_
_entity_poly.entity_id
_entity_poly.type
_entity_poly.pdbx_seq_one_letter_code
_entity_poly.pdbx_strand_id
1 'polypeptide(L)'
;LAVFAGLFVGFFDDISNYLSLSRTFVFFPMFLAGYYIQKPQLEKLLTIRFRVISLAVFAIIFAGFHLYPEFDYKWLLGSKPYSELLSSAFIGMGVRLGFYVLSFITIASFLAMVPAGRYFFTTLGKRTLYVYLLHGFFVQLFRESGIAGYFTEFENYFLLIGMSLLLTFTLSSQFIASLTQPIIELSTTRFKILMAKAKATFQHIATYKLHSFDKY
;
A
#
# COMPACT_ATOMS: atom_id res chain seq x y z
N LEU A 1 -9.76 -18.56 -1.38
CA LEU A 1 -8.63 -18.97 -0.51
C LEU A 1 -8.02 -17.76 0.20
N ALA A 2 -7.67 -16.66 -0.48
CA ALA A 2 -7.06 -15.47 0.14
C ALA A 2 -7.93 -14.82 1.24
N VAL A 3 -9.23 -14.65 1.00
CA VAL A 3 -10.17 -14.14 2.01
C VAL A 3 -10.21 -15.05 3.23
N PHE A 4 -10.23 -16.36 3.03
CA PHE A 4 -10.18 -17.30 4.15
C PHE A 4 -8.89 -17.16 4.95
N ALA A 5 -7.73 -17.05 4.31
CA ALA A 5 -6.46 -16.81 5.01
C ALA A 5 -6.51 -15.54 5.85
N GLY A 6 -7.07 -14.44 5.32
CA GLY A 6 -7.22 -13.18 6.03
C GLY A 6 -8.24 -13.24 7.19
N LEU A 7 -9.26 -14.10 7.10
CA LEU A 7 -10.17 -14.36 8.21
C LEU A 7 -9.51 -15.21 9.29
N PHE A 8 -8.78 -16.26 8.91
CA PHE A 8 -8.12 -17.15 9.87
C PHE A 8 -6.99 -16.49 10.64
N VAL A 9 -6.26 -15.56 10.04
CA VAL A 9 -5.13 -14.89 10.73
C VAL A 9 -5.55 -14.15 12.00
N GLY A 10 -6.82 -13.75 12.13
CA GLY A 10 -7.35 -13.08 13.31
C GLY A 10 -7.46 -13.96 14.55
N PHE A 11 -7.32 -15.29 14.41
CA PHE A 11 -7.31 -16.22 15.54
C PHE A 11 -5.92 -16.39 16.19
N PHE A 12 -4.86 -15.86 15.55
CA PHE A 12 -3.48 -16.03 15.99
C PHE A 12 -2.94 -14.72 16.57
N ASP A 13 -2.78 -14.66 17.88
CA ASP A 13 -2.32 -13.47 18.59
C ASP A 13 -0.84 -13.16 18.28
N ASP A 14 0.01 -14.19 18.16
CA ASP A 14 1.44 -14.05 17.89
C ASP A 14 1.74 -13.46 16.50
N ILE A 15 0.96 -13.82 15.48
CA ILE A 15 1.14 -13.34 14.11
C ILE A 15 0.81 -11.85 13.98
N SER A 16 -0.10 -11.37 14.82
CA SER A 16 -0.58 -9.99 14.82
C SER A 16 0.55 -8.98 15.05
N ASN A 17 1.47 -9.29 15.94
CA ASN A 17 2.55 -8.40 16.37
C ASN A 17 3.85 -8.57 15.55
N TYR A 18 4.01 -9.70 14.84
CA TYR A 18 5.23 -10.00 14.12
C TYR A 18 5.21 -9.40 12.70
N LEU A 19 6.10 -8.43 12.43
CA LEU A 19 6.33 -7.82 11.09
C LEU A 19 5.08 -7.36 10.33
N SER A 20 3.98 -7.05 11.04
CA SER A 20 2.68 -6.69 10.43
C SER A 20 2.11 -7.76 9.49
N LEU A 21 2.45 -9.04 9.68
CA LEU A 21 1.97 -10.14 8.85
C LEU A 21 0.44 -10.22 8.80
N SER A 22 -0.23 -9.92 9.92
CA SER A 22 -1.70 -9.87 9.98
C SER A 22 -2.26 -8.92 8.90
N ARG A 23 -1.71 -7.72 8.76
CA ARG A 23 -2.11 -6.77 7.71
C ARG A 23 -1.87 -7.33 6.31
N THR A 24 -0.75 -7.98 6.09
CA THR A 24 -0.42 -8.60 4.80
C THR A 24 -1.51 -9.60 4.40
N PHE A 25 -1.89 -10.51 5.28
CA PHE A 25 -2.95 -11.49 5.00
C PHE A 25 -4.33 -10.85 4.84
N VAL A 26 -4.65 -9.83 5.65
CA VAL A 26 -5.95 -9.13 5.59
C VAL A 26 -6.09 -8.32 4.30
N PHE A 27 -5.04 -7.66 3.81
CA PHE A 27 -5.11 -6.86 2.59
C PHE A 27 -4.77 -7.63 1.31
N PHE A 28 -4.24 -8.84 1.43
CA PHE A 28 -3.86 -9.68 0.28
C PHE A 28 -5.01 -9.99 -0.69
N PRO A 29 -6.27 -10.25 -0.26
CA PRO A 29 -7.39 -10.43 -1.18
C PRO A 29 -7.64 -9.23 -2.09
N MET A 30 -7.48 -8.01 -1.56
CA MET A 30 -7.66 -6.77 -2.34
C MET A 30 -6.53 -6.59 -3.36
N PHE A 31 -5.30 -6.93 -2.97
CA PHE A 31 -4.16 -6.96 -3.89
C PHE A 31 -4.40 -7.94 -5.05
N LEU A 32 -4.84 -9.16 -4.74
CA LEU A 32 -5.16 -10.16 -5.77
C LEU A 32 -6.30 -9.71 -6.67
N ALA A 33 -7.34 -9.09 -6.12
CA ALA A 33 -8.43 -8.53 -6.92
C ALA A 33 -7.91 -7.48 -7.91
N GLY A 34 -7.03 -6.58 -7.45
CA GLY A 34 -6.36 -5.60 -8.31
C GLY A 34 -5.47 -6.22 -9.38
N TYR A 35 -4.80 -7.34 -9.07
CA TYR A 35 -3.97 -8.08 -10.03
C TYR A 35 -4.78 -8.75 -11.13
N TYR A 36 -5.96 -9.31 -10.79
CA TYR A 36 -6.80 -10.02 -11.76
C TYR A 36 -7.77 -9.12 -12.52
N ILE A 37 -8.04 -7.89 -12.05
CA ILE A 37 -8.95 -6.98 -12.74
C ILE A 37 -8.37 -6.59 -14.09
N GLN A 38 -9.17 -6.77 -15.14
CA GLN A 38 -8.78 -6.45 -16.51
C GLN A 38 -9.34 -5.09 -16.93
N LYS A 39 -8.65 -4.43 -17.87
CA LYS A 39 -9.03 -3.11 -18.39
C LYS A 39 -10.51 -3.03 -18.82
N PRO A 40 -11.10 -4.01 -19.56
CA PRO A 40 -12.51 -3.94 -19.94
C PRO A 40 -13.48 -3.97 -18.74
N GLN A 41 -13.10 -4.63 -17.65
CA GLN A 41 -13.90 -4.67 -16.41
C GLN A 41 -13.85 -3.31 -15.72
N LEU A 42 -12.66 -2.69 -15.66
CA LEU A 42 -12.49 -1.35 -15.11
C LEU A 42 -13.26 -0.29 -15.92
N GLU A 43 -13.22 -0.36 -17.24
CA GLU A 43 -13.94 0.57 -18.13
C GLU A 43 -15.46 0.53 -17.91
N LYS A 44 -16.04 -0.61 -17.57
CA LYS A 44 -17.46 -0.73 -17.21
C LYS A 44 -17.81 0.07 -15.97
N LEU A 45 -16.90 0.16 -14.97
CA LEU A 45 -17.10 0.95 -13.75
C LEU A 45 -17.04 2.46 -14.01
N LEU A 46 -16.37 2.91 -15.09
CA LEU A 46 -16.17 4.33 -15.39
C LEU A 46 -17.39 5.02 -16.02
N THR A 47 -18.56 4.37 -16.03
CA THR A 47 -19.78 4.96 -16.59
C THR A 47 -20.43 5.95 -15.61
N ILE A 48 -21.17 6.92 -16.15
CA ILE A 48 -21.84 7.95 -15.34
C ILE A 48 -22.81 7.34 -14.30
N ARG A 49 -23.45 6.22 -14.64
CA ARG A 49 -24.37 5.52 -13.74
C ARG A 49 -23.63 5.04 -12.47
N PHE A 50 -22.48 4.38 -12.67
CA PHE A 50 -21.68 3.94 -11.53
C PHE A 50 -21.10 5.09 -10.71
N ARG A 51 -20.77 6.23 -11.33
CA ARG A 51 -20.34 7.44 -10.59
C ARG A 51 -21.42 7.96 -9.64
N VAL A 52 -22.66 8.04 -10.12
CA VAL A 52 -23.79 8.48 -9.28
C VAL A 52 -24.02 7.50 -8.12
N ILE A 53 -24.00 6.18 -8.43
CA ILE A 53 -24.11 5.14 -7.39
C ILE A 53 -22.97 5.27 -6.39
N SER A 54 -21.74 5.49 -6.84
CA SER A 54 -20.57 5.66 -5.98
C SER A 54 -20.68 6.85 -5.03
N LEU A 55 -21.23 7.97 -5.50
CA LEU A 55 -21.49 9.13 -4.64
C LEU A 55 -22.50 8.77 -3.54
N ALA A 56 -23.59 8.06 -3.89
CA ALA A 56 -24.56 7.59 -2.91
C ALA A 56 -23.92 6.62 -1.90
N VAL A 57 -23.09 5.69 -2.37
CA VAL A 57 -22.35 4.76 -1.50
C VAL A 57 -21.45 5.52 -0.52
N PHE A 58 -20.66 6.49 -0.98
CA PHE A 58 -19.83 7.31 -0.08
C PHE A 58 -20.65 8.11 0.91
N ALA A 59 -21.79 8.68 0.48
CA ALA A 59 -22.69 9.39 1.38
C ALA A 59 -23.26 8.45 2.47
N ILE A 60 -23.65 7.22 2.11
CA ILE A 60 -24.14 6.22 3.05
C ILE A 60 -23.04 5.79 4.03
N ILE A 61 -21.83 5.54 3.54
CA ILE A 61 -20.68 5.16 4.38
C ILE A 61 -20.35 6.29 5.35
N PHE A 62 -20.31 7.54 4.86
CA PHE A 62 -20.05 8.72 5.69
C PHE A 62 -21.13 8.88 6.76
N ALA A 63 -22.40 8.78 6.38
CA ALA A 63 -23.53 8.86 7.32
C ALA A 63 -23.45 7.72 8.36
N GLY A 64 -23.10 6.50 7.94
CA GLY A 64 -22.92 5.37 8.83
C GLY A 64 -21.87 5.63 9.91
N PHE A 65 -20.69 6.09 9.54
CA PHE A 65 -19.63 6.41 10.51
C PHE A 65 -19.98 7.65 11.36
N HIS A 66 -20.72 8.60 10.83
CA HIS A 66 -21.16 9.77 11.59
C HIS A 66 -22.22 9.40 12.64
N LEU A 67 -23.14 8.51 12.31
CA LEU A 67 -24.20 8.06 13.21
C LEU A 67 -23.72 7.08 14.28
N TYR A 68 -22.61 6.38 14.02
CA TYR A 68 -22.01 5.40 14.93
C TYR A 68 -20.55 5.77 15.27
N PRO A 69 -20.33 6.89 16.00
CA PRO A 69 -18.96 7.35 16.33
C PRO A 69 -18.20 6.41 17.26
N GLU A 70 -18.90 5.51 17.97
CA GLU A 70 -18.30 4.52 18.87
C GLU A 70 -17.65 3.33 18.13
N PHE A 71 -17.75 3.32 16.79
CA PHE A 71 -17.09 2.26 16.01
C PHE A 71 -15.57 2.31 16.17
N ASP A 72 -14.97 1.25 16.72
CA ASP A 72 -13.53 1.21 16.90
C ASP A 72 -12.82 1.09 15.55
N TYR A 73 -12.12 2.16 15.15
CA TYR A 73 -11.35 2.22 13.90
C TYR A 73 -10.25 1.14 13.80
N LYS A 74 -9.86 0.51 14.93
CA LYS A 74 -8.89 -0.58 14.93
C LYS A 74 -9.31 -1.77 14.07
N TRP A 75 -10.62 -1.96 13.87
CA TRP A 75 -11.15 -2.95 12.94
C TRP A 75 -10.71 -2.71 11.50
N LEU A 76 -10.64 -1.44 11.10
CA LEU A 76 -10.24 -1.03 9.76
C LEU A 76 -8.75 -1.25 9.50
N LEU A 77 -7.93 -1.28 10.55
CA LEU A 77 -6.49 -1.44 10.42
C LEU A 77 -6.05 -2.87 10.11
N GLY A 78 -6.88 -3.88 10.40
CA GLY A 78 -6.59 -5.28 10.16
C GLY A 78 -5.35 -5.84 10.89
N SER A 79 -4.88 -5.12 11.93
CA SER A 79 -3.64 -5.44 12.64
C SER A 79 -3.87 -6.16 13.97
N LYS A 80 -5.10 -6.15 14.47
CA LYS A 80 -5.42 -6.69 15.79
C LYS A 80 -6.07 -8.06 15.68
N PRO A 81 -5.73 -9.00 16.61
CA PRO A 81 -6.40 -10.28 16.72
C PRO A 81 -7.83 -10.10 17.25
N TYR A 82 -8.64 -11.11 17.10
CA TYR A 82 -10.04 -11.07 17.55
C TYR A 82 -10.16 -10.99 19.07
N SER A 83 -9.25 -11.62 19.81
CA SER A 83 -9.17 -11.63 21.26
C SER A 83 -9.04 -10.23 21.88
N GLU A 84 -8.35 -9.29 21.21
CA GLU A 84 -8.20 -7.91 21.66
C GLU A 84 -9.39 -7.02 21.35
N LEU A 85 -10.24 -7.42 20.41
CA LEU A 85 -11.32 -6.58 19.87
C LEU A 85 -12.70 -6.97 20.39
N LEU A 86 -12.94 -8.27 20.59
CA LEU A 86 -14.23 -8.82 21.04
C LEU A 86 -14.03 -10.06 21.91
N SER A 87 -14.99 -10.31 22.79
CA SER A 87 -15.04 -11.50 23.66
C SER A 87 -15.29 -12.80 22.86
N SER A 88 -15.82 -12.72 21.64
CA SER A 88 -16.11 -13.89 20.79
C SER A 88 -15.37 -13.76 19.44
N ALA A 89 -14.46 -14.69 19.18
CA ALA A 89 -13.69 -14.76 17.94
C ALA A 89 -14.58 -14.99 16.69
N PHE A 90 -15.70 -15.71 16.83
CA PHE A 90 -16.63 -15.92 15.72
C PHE A 90 -17.35 -14.64 15.31
N ILE A 91 -17.74 -13.81 16.27
CA ILE A 91 -18.32 -12.48 15.98
C ILE A 91 -17.26 -11.61 15.30
N GLY A 92 -16.01 -11.66 15.78
CA GLY A 92 -14.87 -10.97 15.17
C GLY A 92 -14.63 -11.36 13.71
N MET A 93 -14.76 -12.65 13.39
CA MET A 93 -14.68 -13.14 12.02
C MET A 93 -15.82 -12.58 11.15
N GLY A 94 -17.04 -12.51 11.67
CA GLY A 94 -18.20 -11.93 10.98
C GLY A 94 -17.99 -10.43 10.69
N VAL A 95 -17.50 -9.67 11.67
CA VAL A 95 -17.18 -8.25 11.50
C VAL A 95 -16.09 -8.05 10.45
N ARG A 96 -15.05 -8.89 10.45
CA ARG A 96 -13.98 -8.83 9.44
C ARG A 96 -14.48 -9.19 8.04
N LEU A 97 -15.43 -10.11 7.92
CA LEU A 97 -16.08 -10.39 6.65
C LEU A 97 -16.88 -9.18 6.16
N GLY A 98 -17.64 -8.53 7.05
CA GLY A 98 -18.31 -7.25 6.75
C GLY A 98 -17.34 -6.17 6.29
N PHE A 99 -16.17 -6.09 6.94
CA PHE A 99 -15.07 -5.19 6.53
C PHE A 99 -14.59 -5.50 5.09
N TYR A 100 -14.44 -6.77 4.70
CA TYR A 100 -14.07 -7.11 3.32
C TYR A 100 -15.11 -6.62 2.33
N VAL A 101 -16.40 -6.87 2.59
CA VAL A 101 -17.50 -6.42 1.73
C VAL A 101 -17.48 -4.90 1.60
N LEU A 102 -17.39 -4.18 2.72
CA LEU A 102 -17.30 -2.73 2.74
C LEU A 102 -16.10 -2.21 1.96
N SER A 103 -14.93 -2.82 2.13
CA SER A 103 -13.70 -2.43 1.44
C SER A 103 -13.80 -2.64 -0.06
N PHE A 104 -14.33 -3.77 -0.53
CA PHE A 104 -14.51 -4.00 -1.97
C PHE A 104 -15.52 -3.02 -2.59
N ILE A 105 -16.61 -2.72 -1.90
CA ILE A 105 -17.59 -1.72 -2.33
C ILE A 105 -16.93 -0.34 -2.41
N THR A 106 -16.17 0.04 -1.38
CA THR A 106 -15.47 1.34 -1.33
C THR A 106 -14.43 1.45 -2.44
N ILE A 107 -13.62 0.40 -2.67
CA ILE A 107 -12.62 0.36 -3.75
C ILE A 107 -13.29 0.48 -5.11
N ALA A 108 -14.37 -0.28 -5.37
CA ALA A 108 -15.10 -0.22 -6.63
C ALA A 108 -15.71 1.17 -6.85
N SER A 109 -16.28 1.76 -5.81
CA SER A 109 -16.86 3.11 -5.84
C SER A 109 -15.79 4.18 -6.08
N PHE A 110 -14.63 4.05 -5.44
CA PHE A 110 -13.50 4.95 -5.69
C PHE A 110 -13.00 4.85 -7.12
N LEU A 111 -12.80 3.65 -7.64
CA LEU A 111 -12.36 3.43 -9.02
C LEU A 111 -13.35 4.01 -10.03
N ALA A 112 -14.66 3.91 -9.78
CA ALA A 112 -15.69 4.48 -10.65
C ALA A 112 -15.63 6.01 -10.72
N MET A 113 -15.14 6.68 -9.67
CA MET A 113 -14.97 8.14 -9.63
C MET A 113 -13.69 8.63 -10.30
N VAL A 114 -12.70 7.75 -10.49
CA VAL A 114 -11.42 8.13 -11.12
C VAL A 114 -11.66 8.58 -12.55
N PRO A 115 -11.18 9.79 -12.96
CA PRO A 115 -11.32 10.26 -14.33
C PRO A 115 -10.48 9.42 -15.29
N ALA A 116 -11.07 9.04 -16.44
CA ALA A 116 -10.41 8.24 -17.47
C ALA A 116 -9.37 9.03 -18.31
N GLY A 117 -9.38 10.36 -18.23
CA GLY A 117 -8.49 11.24 -18.99
C GLY A 117 -7.07 11.30 -18.42
N ARG A 118 -6.15 11.82 -19.25
CA ARG A 118 -4.80 12.18 -18.80
C ARG A 118 -4.81 13.60 -18.25
N TYR A 119 -4.48 13.76 -17.00
CA TYR A 119 -4.39 15.04 -16.29
C TYR A 119 -2.95 15.28 -15.84
N PHE A 120 -2.64 16.51 -15.38
CA PHE A 120 -1.30 16.85 -14.90
C PHE A 120 -0.82 15.91 -13.75
N PHE A 121 -1.75 15.49 -12.89
CA PHE A 121 -1.46 14.57 -11.78
C PHE A 121 -1.26 13.11 -12.22
N THR A 122 -1.61 12.73 -13.45
CA THR A 122 -1.34 11.38 -13.99
C THR A 122 0.16 11.07 -14.01
N THR A 123 0.98 12.08 -14.20
CA THR A 123 2.45 11.94 -14.16
C THR A 123 2.95 11.66 -12.75
N LEU A 124 2.32 12.24 -11.73
CA LEU A 124 2.61 11.96 -10.33
C LEU A 124 2.28 10.50 -9.99
N GLY A 125 1.15 9.99 -10.50
CA GLY A 125 0.72 8.61 -10.33
C GLY A 125 1.73 7.57 -10.83
N LYS A 126 2.48 7.88 -11.89
CA LYS A 126 3.56 7.00 -12.38
C LYS A 126 4.71 6.84 -11.39
N ARG A 127 4.86 7.76 -10.45
CA ARG A 127 5.91 7.79 -9.44
C ARG A 127 5.41 7.51 -8.03
N THR A 128 4.21 7.00 -7.91
CA THR A 128 3.58 6.68 -6.61
C THR A 128 4.42 5.72 -5.77
N LEU A 129 5.18 4.82 -6.42
CA LEU A 129 6.07 3.89 -5.71
C LEU A 129 7.10 4.65 -4.85
N TYR A 130 7.71 5.70 -5.38
CA TYR A 130 8.70 6.51 -4.65
C TYR A 130 8.05 7.26 -3.49
N VAL A 131 6.87 7.86 -3.73
CA VAL A 131 6.10 8.51 -2.68
C VAL A 131 5.76 7.50 -1.58
N TYR A 132 5.25 6.31 -1.95
CA TYR A 132 4.85 5.28 -1.01
C TYR A 132 6.00 4.78 -0.13
N LEU A 133 7.18 4.58 -0.69
CA LEU A 133 8.34 4.09 0.06
C LEU A 133 8.99 5.17 0.93
N LEU A 134 9.01 6.41 0.45
CA LEU A 134 9.73 7.49 1.15
C LEU A 134 8.86 8.23 2.16
N HIS A 135 7.53 8.35 1.95
CA HIS A 135 6.69 9.14 2.85
C HIS A 135 6.73 8.65 4.29
N GLY A 136 6.82 7.33 4.51
CA GLY A 136 6.87 6.75 5.85
C GLY A 136 8.03 7.29 6.69
N PHE A 137 9.19 7.49 6.08
CA PHE A 137 10.35 8.09 6.74
C PHE A 137 10.07 9.55 7.20
N PHE A 138 9.46 10.35 6.33
CA PHE A 138 9.11 11.74 6.67
C PHE A 138 8.01 11.82 7.73
N VAL A 139 7.01 10.92 7.66
CA VAL A 139 5.95 10.85 8.69
C VAL A 139 6.54 10.46 10.05
N GLN A 140 7.49 9.53 10.08
CA GLN A 140 8.15 9.14 11.33
C GLN A 140 8.96 10.31 11.92
N LEU A 141 9.77 10.98 11.09
CA LEU A 141 10.50 12.18 11.52
C LEU A 141 9.58 13.26 12.08
N PHE A 142 8.44 13.50 11.41
CA PHE A 142 7.45 14.47 11.85
C PHE A 142 6.86 14.09 13.22
N ARG A 143 6.56 12.81 13.44
CA ARG A 143 6.05 12.31 14.71
C ARG A 143 7.05 12.46 15.86
N GLU A 144 8.31 12.13 15.60
CA GLU A 144 9.37 12.18 16.63
C GLU A 144 9.85 13.60 16.93
N SER A 145 9.68 14.53 15.99
CA SER A 145 10.05 15.93 16.20
C SER A 145 9.21 16.66 17.25
N GLY A 146 8.10 16.07 17.74
CA GLY A 146 7.16 16.71 18.66
C GLY A 146 6.29 17.80 18.03
N ILE A 147 6.54 18.17 16.78
CA ILE A 147 5.78 19.18 16.03
C ILE A 147 4.32 18.78 15.87
N ALA A 148 4.04 17.47 15.87
CA ALA A 148 2.67 16.95 15.77
C ALA A 148 1.73 17.49 16.87
N GLY A 149 2.25 17.80 18.06
CA GLY A 149 1.47 18.37 19.17
C GLY A 149 0.95 19.79 18.94
N TYR A 150 1.52 20.54 18.00
CA TYR A 150 1.04 21.88 17.64
C TYR A 150 -0.20 21.85 16.69
N PHE A 151 -0.50 20.69 16.09
CA PHE A 151 -1.56 20.55 15.11
C PHE A 151 -2.83 19.92 15.70
N THR A 152 -3.29 20.41 16.85
CA THR A 152 -4.48 19.90 17.53
C THR A 152 -5.75 20.69 17.19
N GLU A 153 -5.60 21.90 16.64
CA GLU A 153 -6.74 22.76 16.31
C GLU A 153 -7.18 22.60 14.85
N PHE A 154 -8.47 22.85 14.60
CA PHE A 154 -9.09 22.65 13.29
C PHE A 154 -8.40 23.44 12.16
N GLU A 155 -7.94 24.67 12.45
CA GLU A 155 -7.23 25.51 11.49
C GLU A 155 -5.92 24.88 11.02
N ASN A 156 -5.27 24.13 11.88
CA ASN A 156 -4.01 23.47 11.59
C ASN A 156 -4.16 22.26 10.64
N TYR A 157 -5.37 21.69 10.47
CA TYR A 157 -5.60 20.60 9.49
C TYR A 157 -5.38 21.06 8.05
N PHE A 158 -5.74 22.31 7.71
CA PHE A 158 -5.47 22.84 6.37
C PHE A 158 -3.97 22.96 6.10
N LEU A 159 -3.19 23.30 7.12
CA LEU A 159 -1.74 23.35 7.02
C LEU A 159 -1.15 21.95 6.86
N LEU A 160 -1.66 20.94 7.58
CA LEU A 160 -1.25 19.54 7.41
C LEU A 160 -1.58 19.02 6.00
N ILE A 161 -2.76 19.36 5.47
CA ILE A 161 -3.13 19.03 4.09
C ILE A 161 -2.14 19.66 3.11
N GLY A 162 -1.83 20.96 3.28
CA GLY A 162 -0.85 21.66 2.46
C GLY A 162 0.53 21.02 2.51
N MET A 163 1.02 20.67 3.72
CA MET A 163 2.28 19.97 3.91
C MET A 163 2.30 18.59 3.25
N SER A 164 1.21 17.82 3.38
CA SER A 164 1.11 16.49 2.77
C SER A 164 1.09 16.55 1.23
N LEU A 165 0.42 17.54 0.67
CA LEU A 165 0.43 17.80 -0.77
C LEU A 165 1.85 18.21 -1.24
N LEU A 166 2.49 19.13 -0.56
CA LEU A 166 3.85 19.59 -0.86
C LEU A 166 4.82 18.40 -0.80
N LEU A 167 4.74 17.57 0.23
CA LEU A 167 5.54 16.36 0.37
C LEU A 167 5.31 15.41 -0.81
N THR A 168 4.05 15.17 -1.17
CA THR A 168 3.68 14.30 -2.28
C THR A 168 4.25 14.81 -3.61
N PHE A 169 4.11 16.11 -3.90
CA PHE A 169 4.68 16.73 -5.09
C PHE A 169 6.22 16.64 -5.11
N THR A 170 6.85 16.89 -4.00
CA THR A 170 8.32 16.82 -3.86
C THR A 170 8.82 15.40 -4.09
N LEU A 171 8.23 14.40 -3.41
CA LEU A 171 8.64 13.00 -3.53
C LEU A 171 8.33 12.40 -4.90
N SER A 172 7.30 12.89 -5.61
CA SER A 172 6.99 12.45 -6.97
C SER A 172 7.78 13.21 -8.05
N SER A 173 8.68 14.13 -7.65
CA SER A 173 9.51 14.88 -8.59
C SER A 173 10.47 13.96 -9.36
N GLN A 174 10.85 14.40 -10.57
CA GLN A 174 11.82 13.66 -11.40
C GLN A 174 13.17 13.53 -10.73
N PHE A 175 13.57 14.55 -9.99
CA PHE A 175 14.84 14.57 -9.27
C PHE A 175 14.92 13.49 -8.21
N ILE A 176 13.92 13.40 -7.31
CA ILE A 176 13.86 12.39 -6.26
C ILE A 176 13.76 10.98 -6.88
N ALA A 177 12.89 10.81 -7.90
CA ALA A 177 12.77 9.54 -8.60
C ALA A 177 14.09 9.07 -9.20
N SER A 178 14.85 9.95 -9.90
CA SER A 178 16.13 9.56 -10.50
C SER A 178 17.21 9.25 -9.45
N LEU A 179 17.21 9.95 -8.32
CA LEU A 179 18.16 9.73 -7.22
C LEU A 179 17.89 8.40 -6.50
N THR A 180 16.62 8.06 -6.28
CA THR A 180 16.22 6.88 -5.51
C THR A 180 15.96 5.63 -6.37
N GLN A 181 15.78 5.82 -7.68
CA GLN A 181 15.56 4.74 -8.65
C GLN A 181 16.57 3.60 -8.54
N PRO A 182 17.90 3.82 -8.47
CA PRO A 182 18.86 2.71 -8.39
C PRO A 182 18.73 1.88 -7.12
N ILE A 183 18.20 2.46 -6.05
CA ILE A 183 18.03 1.80 -4.75
C ILE A 183 16.66 1.08 -4.70
N ILE A 184 15.60 1.75 -5.15
CA ILE A 184 14.21 1.27 -5.04
C ILE A 184 13.88 0.25 -6.14
N GLU A 185 14.27 0.59 -7.36
CA GLU A 185 14.10 -0.30 -8.49
C GLU A 185 15.32 -1.22 -8.62
N LEU A 186 15.80 -1.88 -7.63
CA LEU A 186 16.86 -2.88 -7.79
C LEU A 186 16.58 -3.63 -9.10
N SER A 187 16.97 -2.98 -10.20
CA SER A 187 16.64 -3.43 -11.55
C SER A 187 17.21 -4.82 -11.66
N THR A 188 16.35 -5.82 -11.61
CA THR A 188 16.75 -7.23 -11.74
C THR A 188 17.63 -7.43 -12.96
N THR A 189 17.48 -6.59 -13.98
CA THR A 189 18.33 -6.54 -15.16
C THR A 189 19.72 -6.01 -14.84
N ARG A 190 19.87 -4.92 -14.09
CA ARG A 190 21.19 -4.40 -13.68
C ARG A 190 21.88 -5.34 -12.69
N PHE A 191 21.13 -5.92 -11.77
CA PHE A 191 21.65 -6.92 -10.85
C PHE A 191 22.08 -8.18 -11.58
N LYS A 192 21.30 -8.68 -12.55
CA LYS A 192 21.68 -9.80 -13.42
C LYS A 192 22.94 -9.50 -14.25
N ILE A 193 23.06 -8.28 -14.80
CA ILE A 193 24.25 -7.84 -15.55
C ILE A 193 25.47 -7.77 -14.62
N LEU A 194 25.34 -7.23 -13.42
CA LEU A 194 26.43 -7.18 -12.44
C LEU A 194 26.85 -8.58 -11.99
N MET A 195 25.89 -9.46 -11.70
CA MET A 195 26.14 -10.85 -11.35
C MET A 195 26.77 -11.62 -12.50
N ALA A 196 26.33 -11.39 -13.75
CA ALA A 196 26.95 -12.00 -14.94
C ALA A 196 28.39 -11.53 -15.15
N LYS A 197 28.66 -10.23 -14.98
CA LYS A 197 30.03 -9.69 -15.03
C LYS A 197 30.90 -10.25 -13.91
N ALA A 198 30.42 -10.29 -12.69
CA ALA A 198 31.15 -10.88 -11.57
C ALA A 198 31.48 -12.36 -11.82
N LYS A 199 30.51 -13.14 -12.33
CA LYS A 199 30.69 -14.55 -12.68
C LYS A 199 31.70 -14.73 -13.80
N ALA A 200 31.67 -13.92 -14.84
CA ALA A 200 32.64 -13.95 -15.94
C ALA A 200 34.05 -13.61 -15.47
N THR A 201 34.20 -12.61 -14.60
CA THR A 201 35.49 -12.25 -14.00
C THR A 201 36.03 -13.40 -13.14
N PHE A 202 35.18 -14.04 -12.35
CA PHE A 202 35.59 -15.19 -11.52
C PHE A 202 36.02 -16.40 -12.36
N GLN A 203 35.30 -16.69 -13.44
CA GLN A 203 35.64 -17.74 -14.37
C GLN A 203 36.99 -17.46 -15.06
N HIS A 204 37.24 -16.23 -15.48
CA HIS A 204 38.51 -15.82 -16.10
C HIS A 204 39.69 -16.00 -15.14
N ILE A 205 39.52 -15.60 -13.87
CA ILE A 205 40.54 -15.78 -12.83
C ILE A 205 40.78 -17.27 -12.55
N ALA A 206 39.74 -18.09 -12.50
CA ALA A 206 39.84 -19.53 -12.27
C ALA A 206 40.57 -20.21 -13.42
N THR A 207 40.27 -19.87 -14.67
CA THR A 207 40.93 -20.40 -15.86
C THR A 207 42.40 -19.99 -15.94
N TYR A 208 42.70 -18.75 -15.57
CA TYR A 208 44.10 -18.27 -15.53
C TYR A 208 44.92 -19.01 -14.48
N LYS A 209 44.35 -19.34 -13.34
CA LYS A 209 44.99 -20.06 -12.25
C LYS A 209 45.28 -21.54 -12.64
N LEU A 210 44.35 -22.19 -13.35
CA LEU A 210 44.52 -23.55 -13.85
C LEU A 210 45.65 -23.62 -14.88
N HIS A 211 45.72 -22.65 -15.81
CA HIS A 211 46.81 -22.63 -16.82
C HIS A 211 48.18 -22.30 -16.25
N SER A 212 48.25 -21.68 -15.06
CA SER A 212 49.53 -21.42 -14.39
C SER A 212 50.06 -22.63 -13.64
N PHE A 213 49.21 -23.61 -13.29
CA PHE A 213 49.66 -24.88 -12.66
C PHE A 213 50.10 -25.94 -13.65
N ASP A 214 49.68 -25.87 -14.93
CA ASP A 214 50.13 -26.83 -15.98
C ASP A 214 51.52 -26.50 -16.56
N LYS A 215 52.20 -25.45 -16.07
CA LYS A 215 53.53 -25.03 -16.55
C LYS A 215 54.67 -25.39 -15.59
N TYR A 216 54.39 -26.15 -14.56
CA TYR A 216 55.40 -26.71 -13.65
C TYR A 216 55.17 -28.22 -13.53
#